data_c77b23559c6e6988711b6fa3dd39e101
#
_entry.id   c77b23559c6e6988711b6fa3dd39e101
#
_cell.length_a   1.000
_cell.length_b   1.000
_cell.length_c   1.000
_cell.angle_alpha   90.00
_cell.angle_beta   90.00
_cell.angle_gamma   90.00
#
_symmetry.space_group_name_H-M   'P 1'
#
loop_
_entity.id
_entity.type
_entity.pdbx_description
1 polymer ?
#
loop_
_entity_poly.entity_id
_entity_poly.type
_entity_poly.pdbx_seq_one_letter_code
_entity_poly.pdbx_strand_id
1 'polypeptide(L)'
;MNILISGASGLIGTELSAHLERAGHRVTRLVRRPAGTNEILWNPAQGQLDPASIEGTEAVIHLSGASIGDKRWTNSYKKEILESRTLSTSLLARTIASLNKKPEVFLSGSAIGIYGARDDTALDEASALGDSFLADVCKQWESAATPAIQAGIRTVFIRTGIVLTPKGGALKKQLPLFKVGLGGKFAGGKQWQSWITLDDEVRAIEFLLKAQISGAVNLTAPNPVTNSEFTSTLARVLHRPALLPIPSFGPKLLLGGELAESLLLTGQRVIPSVLIANGFTFSHDHLEEGLRSLLNK
;
A
#
# COMPACT_ATOMS: atom_id res chain seq x y z
N MET A 1 16.79 4.70 15.42
CA MET A 1 15.56 5.46 15.70
C MET A 1 14.59 4.60 16.49
N ASN A 2 13.78 5.25 17.33
CA ASN A 2 12.60 4.64 17.94
C ASN A 2 11.40 4.82 16.98
N ILE A 3 10.91 3.74 16.40
CA ILE A 3 9.89 3.78 15.36
C ILE A 3 8.60 3.14 15.87
N LEU A 4 7.49 3.86 15.77
CA LEU A 4 6.15 3.37 16.08
C LEU A 4 5.47 2.93 14.80
N ILE A 5 4.96 1.68 14.77
CA ILE A 5 4.29 1.13 13.58
C ILE A 5 2.87 0.70 13.93
N SER A 6 1.89 1.18 13.18
CA SER A 6 0.54 0.60 13.15
C SER A 6 0.36 -0.26 11.90
N GLY A 7 -0.47 -1.31 11.99
CA GLY A 7 -0.61 -2.27 10.88
C GLY A 7 0.58 -3.23 10.74
N ALA A 8 1.40 -3.37 11.78
CA ALA A 8 2.61 -4.20 11.81
C ALA A 8 2.36 -5.70 11.55
N SER A 9 1.13 -6.20 11.73
CA SER A 9 0.73 -7.59 11.42
C SER A 9 0.27 -7.81 9.97
N GLY A 10 0.18 -6.74 9.19
CA GLY A 10 -0.18 -6.81 7.77
C GLY A 10 0.96 -7.28 6.88
N LEU A 11 0.68 -7.46 5.58
CA LEU A 11 1.64 -7.95 4.59
C LEU A 11 2.92 -7.09 4.55
N ILE A 12 2.78 -5.79 4.41
CA ILE A 12 3.91 -4.84 4.39
C ILE A 12 4.48 -4.69 5.79
N GLY A 13 3.63 -4.48 6.79
CA GLY A 13 4.05 -4.17 8.16
C GLY A 13 4.89 -5.27 8.82
N THR A 14 4.61 -6.54 8.52
CA THR A 14 5.41 -7.67 9.04
C THR A 14 6.84 -7.66 8.48
N GLU A 15 6.99 -7.50 7.17
CA GLU A 15 8.31 -7.47 6.54
C GLU A 15 9.07 -6.19 6.91
N LEU A 16 8.36 -5.05 6.93
CA LEU A 16 8.93 -3.76 7.31
C LEU A 16 9.45 -3.79 8.77
N SER A 17 8.68 -4.33 9.71
CA SER A 17 9.13 -4.44 11.11
C SER A 17 10.42 -5.24 11.22
N ALA A 18 10.48 -6.41 10.57
CA ALA A 18 11.67 -7.24 10.58
C ALA A 18 12.87 -6.58 9.87
N HIS A 19 12.61 -5.85 8.78
CA HIS A 19 13.64 -5.11 8.05
C HIS A 19 14.24 -4.00 8.91
N LEU A 20 13.41 -3.16 9.54
CA LEU A 20 13.84 -2.06 10.39
C LEU A 20 14.58 -2.55 11.65
N GLU A 21 14.14 -3.65 12.25
CA GLU A 21 14.84 -4.27 13.38
C GLU A 21 16.24 -4.76 12.97
N ARG A 22 16.39 -5.38 11.78
CA ARG A 22 17.70 -5.78 11.23
C ARG A 22 18.60 -4.59 10.91
N ALA A 23 18.02 -3.46 10.52
CA ALA A 23 18.73 -2.20 10.31
C ALA A 23 19.10 -1.47 11.62
N GLY A 24 18.84 -2.08 12.81
CA GLY A 24 19.20 -1.54 14.11
C GLY A 24 18.21 -0.50 14.68
N HIS A 25 17.02 -0.39 14.12
CA HIS A 25 15.96 0.45 14.67
C HIS A 25 15.22 -0.28 15.81
N ARG A 26 14.73 0.49 16.80
CA ARG A 26 13.82 -0.03 17.81
C ARG A 26 12.39 0.14 17.33
N VAL A 27 11.68 -0.98 17.11
CA VAL A 27 10.32 -0.98 16.61
C VAL A 27 9.33 -1.26 17.74
N THR A 28 8.35 -0.35 17.92
CA THR A 28 7.20 -0.53 18.80
C THR A 28 5.94 -0.64 17.93
N ARG A 29 5.06 -1.60 18.23
CA ARG A 29 3.88 -1.92 17.41
C ARG A 29 2.60 -1.48 18.10
N LEU A 30 1.73 -0.75 17.40
CA LEU A 30 0.36 -0.49 17.85
C LEU A 30 -0.53 -1.70 17.56
N VAL A 31 -1.15 -2.24 18.59
CA VAL A 31 -2.01 -3.44 18.51
C VAL A 31 -3.40 -3.19 19.08
N ARG A 32 -4.41 -3.91 18.56
CA ARG A 32 -5.81 -3.83 19.02
C ARG A 32 -6.21 -5.00 19.94
N ARG A 33 -5.29 -5.85 20.28
CA ARG A 33 -5.38 -6.95 21.25
C ARG A 33 -4.55 -6.61 22.48
N PRO A 34 -4.62 -7.36 23.58
CA PRO A 34 -3.70 -7.17 24.71
C PRO A 34 -2.25 -7.08 24.25
N ALA A 35 -1.54 -6.06 24.71
CA ALA A 35 -0.18 -5.77 24.29
C ALA A 35 0.81 -6.74 24.91
N GLY A 36 1.81 -7.14 24.13
CA GLY A 36 2.97 -7.89 24.54
C GLY A 36 4.22 -7.00 24.63
N THR A 37 5.39 -7.63 24.60
CA THR A 37 6.67 -6.90 24.59
C THR A 37 6.81 -6.06 23.31
N ASN A 38 7.24 -4.79 23.44
CA ASN A 38 7.35 -3.80 22.35
C ASN A 38 6.02 -3.57 21.61
N GLU A 39 4.91 -3.68 22.32
CA GLU A 39 3.58 -3.41 21.79
C GLU A 39 2.83 -2.40 22.68
N ILE A 40 1.99 -1.59 22.08
CA ILE A 40 1.12 -0.62 22.75
C ILE A 40 -0.30 -0.87 22.30
N LEU A 41 -1.22 -1.00 23.26
CA LEU A 41 -2.64 -1.14 23.00
C LEU A 41 -3.22 0.18 22.53
N TRP A 42 -3.99 0.15 21.46
CA TRP A 42 -4.80 1.26 21.00
C TRP A 42 -6.17 0.79 20.49
N ASN A 43 -7.14 1.72 20.49
CA ASN A 43 -8.46 1.45 19.94
C ASN A 43 -8.94 2.66 19.11
N PRO A 44 -8.66 2.68 17.79
CA PRO A 44 -9.09 3.79 16.93
C PRO A 44 -10.60 4.02 16.91
N ALA A 45 -11.41 2.95 16.99
CA ALA A 45 -12.87 3.08 16.98
C ALA A 45 -13.42 3.79 18.21
N GLN A 46 -12.71 3.74 19.33
CA GLN A 46 -13.06 4.42 20.57
C GLN A 46 -12.21 5.68 20.82
N GLY A 47 -11.32 6.04 19.89
CA GLY A 47 -10.44 7.19 20.04
C GLY A 47 -9.39 7.03 21.16
N GLN A 48 -8.99 5.81 21.47
CA GLN A 48 -8.11 5.49 22.60
C GLN A 48 -6.67 5.21 22.16
N LEU A 49 -5.77 6.09 22.53
CA LEU A 49 -4.31 5.92 22.48
C LEU A 49 -3.72 6.84 23.56
N ASP A 50 -3.02 6.26 24.53
CA ASP A 50 -2.36 7.04 25.58
C ASP A 50 -1.12 7.75 25.02
N PRO A 51 -1.07 9.10 25.00
CA PRO A 51 0.10 9.83 24.52
C PRO A 51 1.39 9.50 25.29
N ALA A 52 1.31 9.26 26.61
CA ALA A 52 2.46 8.95 27.43
C ALA A 52 3.14 7.63 26.98
N SER A 53 2.36 6.68 26.48
CA SER A 53 2.88 5.39 26.00
C SER A 53 3.73 5.49 24.73
N ILE A 54 3.58 6.56 23.95
CA ILE A 54 4.31 6.79 22.69
C ILE A 54 5.29 7.97 22.77
N GLU A 55 5.49 8.58 23.94
CA GLU A 55 6.44 9.66 24.12
C GLU A 55 7.88 9.17 23.80
N GLY A 56 8.67 10.02 23.15
CA GLY A 56 10.02 9.68 22.72
C GLY A 56 10.10 8.87 21.40
N THR A 57 8.97 8.65 20.72
CA THR A 57 8.96 8.13 19.35
C THR A 57 9.57 9.15 18.39
N GLU A 58 10.53 8.72 17.56
CA GLU A 58 11.21 9.58 16.59
C GLU A 58 10.58 9.55 15.22
N ALA A 59 9.97 8.40 14.85
CA ALA A 59 9.27 8.23 13.58
C ALA A 59 8.00 7.39 13.76
N VAL A 60 6.97 7.73 13.01
CA VAL A 60 5.69 6.98 13.02
C VAL A 60 5.35 6.50 11.63
N ILE A 61 5.06 5.20 11.49
CA ILE A 61 4.62 4.58 10.24
C ILE A 61 3.22 4.00 10.43
N HIS A 62 2.27 4.51 9.66
CA HIS A 62 0.87 4.14 9.76
C HIS A 62 0.40 3.38 8.53
N LEU A 63 0.24 2.05 8.67
CA LEU A 63 -0.19 1.13 7.60
C LEU A 63 -1.52 0.43 7.92
N SER A 64 -2.25 0.89 8.94
CA SER A 64 -3.51 0.26 9.33
C SER A 64 -4.64 0.57 8.36
N GLY A 65 -5.45 -0.42 8.06
CA GLY A 65 -6.67 -0.30 7.26
C GLY A 65 -7.30 -1.66 7.01
N ALA A 66 -8.62 -1.73 6.89
CA ALA A 66 -9.31 -2.94 6.48
C ALA A 66 -8.92 -3.33 5.05
N SER A 67 -8.83 -4.62 4.77
CA SER A 67 -8.54 -5.11 3.42
C SER A 67 -9.62 -4.67 2.42
N ILE A 68 -9.22 -4.18 1.26
CA ILE A 68 -10.18 -3.78 0.23
C ILE A 68 -10.66 -4.95 -0.64
N GLY A 69 -9.92 -6.07 -0.66
CA GLY A 69 -10.14 -7.18 -1.61
C GLY A 69 -10.56 -8.50 -0.99
N ASP A 70 -10.94 -8.55 0.31
CA ASP A 70 -11.26 -9.81 0.99
C ASP A 70 -12.77 -10.07 1.10
N LYS A 71 -13.61 -9.04 0.99
CA LYS A 71 -15.06 -9.14 1.06
C LYS A 71 -15.70 -8.35 -0.08
N ARG A 72 -16.92 -8.74 -0.49
CA ARG A 72 -17.74 -7.94 -1.42
C ARG A 72 -18.04 -6.57 -0.82
N TRP A 73 -18.07 -5.55 -1.66
CA TRP A 73 -18.38 -4.19 -1.22
C TRP A 73 -19.88 -3.99 -1.01
N THR A 74 -20.31 -4.18 0.22
CA THR A 74 -21.60 -3.70 0.72
C THR A 74 -21.43 -2.28 1.27
N ASN A 75 -22.54 -1.55 1.47
CA ASN A 75 -22.46 -0.21 2.07
C ASN A 75 -21.77 -0.24 3.44
N SER A 76 -22.04 -1.26 4.26
CA SER A 76 -21.38 -1.43 5.56
C SER A 76 -19.87 -1.71 5.43
N TYR A 77 -19.47 -2.52 4.45
CA TYR A 77 -18.04 -2.79 4.25
C TYR A 77 -17.30 -1.60 3.64
N LYS A 78 -17.92 -0.85 2.74
CA LYS A 78 -17.37 0.42 2.24
C LYS A 78 -17.17 1.43 3.37
N LYS A 79 -18.10 1.52 4.31
CA LYS A 79 -17.97 2.31 5.54
C LYS A 79 -16.79 1.81 6.40
N GLU A 80 -16.67 0.49 6.62
CA GLU A 80 -15.52 -0.11 7.32
C GLU A 80 -14.19 0.23 6.65
N ILE A 81 -14.09 0.14 5.30
CA ILE A 81 -12.91 0.51 4.53
C ILE A 81 -12.52 1.97 4.80
N LEU A 82 -13.46 2.88 4.78
CA LEU A 82 -13.22 4.30 5.01
C LEU A 82 -12.84 4.57 6.47
N GLU A 83 -13.68 4.14 7.42
CA GLU A 83 -13.52 4.46 8.84
C GLU A 83 -12.27 3.81 9.45
N SER A 84 -11.93 2.59 9.04
CA SER A 84 -10.69 1.95 9.51
C SER A 84 -9.43 2.75 9.21
N ARG A 85 -9.46 3.59 8.17
CA ARG A 85 -8.37 4.48 7.75
C ARG A 85 -8.47 5.85 8.40
N THR A 86 -9.59 6.51 8.23
CA THR A 86 -9.78 7.90 8.68
C THR A 86 -9.73 8.03 10.20
N LEU A 87 -10.40 7.14 10.95
CA LEU A 87 -10.39 7.18 12.42
C LEU A 87 -9.01 6.86 12.99
N SER A 88 -8.33 5.84 12.45
CA SER A 88 -7.01 5.46 12.93
C SER A 88 -5.95 6.52 12.63
N THR A 89 -5.97 7.10 11.42
CA THR A 89 -5.05 8.18 11.04
C THR A 89 -5.30 9.44 11.86
N SER A 90 -6.55 9.84 12.00
CA SER A 90 -6.92 11.03 12.77
C SER A 90 -6.56 10.88 14.25
N LEU A 91 -6.79 9.72 14.86
CA LEU A 91 -6.37 9.47 16.23
C LEU A 91 -4.86 9.59 16.36
N LEU A 92 -4.10 8.90 15.53
CA LEU A 92 -2.66 8.87 15.59
C LEU A 92 -2.06 10.26 15.34
N ALA A 93 -2.55 10.97 14.30
CA ALA A 93 -2.10 12.32 13.96
C ALA A 93 -2.32 13.32 15.11
N ARG A 94 -3.50 13.28 15.76
CA ARG A 94 -3.76 14.14 16.93
C ARG A 94 -2.89 13.77 18.12
N THR A 95 -2.70 12.46 18.38
CA THR A 95 -1.88 12.03 19.52
C THR A 95 -0.43 12.45 19.34
N ILE A 96 0.18 12.23 18.17
CA ILE A 96 1.58 12.64 17.95
C ILE A 96 1.74 14.17 17.91
N ALA A 97 0.72 14.91 17.48
CA ALA A 97 0.71 16.37 17.53
C ALA A 97 0.69 16.93 18.97
N SER A 98 0.15 16.17 19.93
CA SER A 98 0.04 16.58 21.34
C SER A 98 1.27 16.21 22.18
N LEU A 99 2.23 15.44 21.66
CA LEU A 99 3.42 15.02 22.40
C LEU A 99 4.32 16.22 22.75
N ASN A 100 5.01 16.14 23.88
CA ASN A 100 6.02 17.13 24.27
C ASN A 100 7.18 17.12 23.28
N LYS A 101 7.68 15.92 22.94
CA LYS A 101 8.68 15.70 21.89
C LYS A 101 8.00 15.05 20.69
N LYS A 102 7.64 15.87 19.70
CA LYS A 102 7.01 15.39 18.47
C LYS A 102 7.97 14.52 17.64
N PRO A 103 7.48 13.49 16.93
CA PRO A 103 8.30 12.74 15.99
C PRO A 103 8.76 13.63 14.83
N GLU A 104 9.92 13.30 14.27
CA GLU A 104 10.49 14.00 13.11
C GLU A 104 9.69 13.75 11.84
N VAL A 105 9.10 12.54 11.73
CA VAL A 105 8.37 12.11 10.53
C VAL A 105 7.17 11.25 10.84
N PHE A 106 6.09 11.49 10.09
CA PHE A 106 4.89 10.67 10.04
C PHE A 106 4.70 10.14 8.60
N LEU A 107 4.96 8.85 8.39
CA LEU A 107 4.68 8.16 7.13
C LEU A 107 3.28 7.58 7.22
N SER A 108 2.32 8.19 6.55
CA SER A 108 0.91 7.77 6.53
C SER A 108 0.60 6.98 5.27
N GLY A 109 0.01 5.80 5.41
CA GLY A 109 -0.46 5.04 4.29
C GLY A 109 -1.46 5.81 3.42
N SER A 110 -1.40 5.55 2.12
CA SER A 110 -2.33 5.94 1.08
C SER A 110 -2.27 4.89 -0.03
N ALA A 111 -2.84 5.14 -1.20
CA ALA A 111 -2.76 4.22 -2.33
C ALA A 111 -2.87 4.96 -3.67
N ILE A 112 -2.32 4.36 -4.72
CA ILE A 112 -2.44 4.88 -6.10
C ILE A 112 -3.88 4.94 -6.59
N GLY A 113 -4.82 4.26 -5.93
CA GLY A 113 -6.26 4.37 -6.17
C GLY A 113 -6.80 5.80 -6.07
N ILE A 114 -6.05 6.72 -5.43
CA ILE A 114 -6.38 8.14 -5.34
C ILE A 114 -6.50 8.82 -6.71
N TYR A 115 -5.80 8.33 -7.72
CA TYR A 115 -5.85 8.89 -9.08
C TYR A 115 -7.10 8.46 -9.87
N GLY A 116 -7.85 7.45 -9.38
CA GLY A 116 -8.98 6.87 -10.12
C GLY A 116 -8.54 6.12 -11.38
N ALA A 117 -9.51 5.61 -12.14
CA ALA A 117 -9.23 4.99 -13.43
C ALA A 117 -8.73 6.03 -14.43
N ARG A 118 -7.64 5.69 -15.12
CA ARG A 118 -7.06 6.49 -16.22
C ARG A 118 -6.72 5.55 -17.38
N ASP A 119 -6.74 6.10 -18.58
CA ASP A 119 -6.29 5.39 -19.78
C ASP A 119 -4.75 5.25 -19.78
N ASP A 120 -4.08 5.53 -20.89
CA ASP A 120 -2.63 5.41 -21.02
C ASP A 120 -1.84 6.59 -20.41
N THR A 121 -2.54 7.57 -19.82
CA THR A 121 -1.92 8.74 -19.21
C THR A 121 -0.98 8.33 -18.07
N ALA A 122 0.28 8.71 -18.16
CA ALA A 122 1.23 8.57 -17.07
C ALA A 122 0.89 9.55 -15.94
N LEU A 123 0.85 9.05 -14.72
CA LEU A 123 0.45 9.79 -13.52
C LEU A 123 1.62 9.83 -12.54
N ASP A 124 1.90 11.02 -12.06
CA ASP A 124 2.87 11.28 -11.01
C ASP A 124 2.19 11.87 -9.76
N GLU A 125 2.97 12.27 -8.79
CA GLU A 125 2.45 12.80 -7.53
C GLU A 125 1.74 14.15 -7.67
N ALA A 126 2.00 14.90 -8.74
CA ALA A 126 1.36 16.18 -9.05
C ALA A 126 0.07 16.01 -9.88
N SER A 127 -0.22 14.82 -10.37
CA SER A 127 -1.36 14.54 -11.22
C SER A 127 -2.70 14.71 -10.49
N ALA A 128 -3.73 15.14 -11.24
CA ALA A 128 -5.07 15.35 -10.71
C ALA A 128 -5.65 14.07 -10.08
N LEU A 129 -6.32 14.25 -8.95
CA LEU A 129 -6.96 13.17 -8.21
C LEU A 129 -8.25 12.71 -8.90
N GLY A 130 -8.61 11.43 -8.74
CA GLY A 130 -9.84 10.85 -9.29
C GLY A 130 -11.08 11.13 -8.44
N ASP A 131 -12.22 10.59 -8.90
CA ASP A 131 -13.55 10.76 -8.32
C ASP A 131 -14.24 9.42 -7.96
N SER A 132 -13.51 8.31 -8.06
CA SER A 132 -14.02 6.98 -7.67
C SER A 132 -14.13 6.82 -6.16
N PHE A 133 -14.89 5.79 -5.73
CA PHE A 133 -14.97 5.44 -4.29
C PHE A 133 -13.58 5.28 -3.64
N LEU A 134 -12.64 4.59 -4.29
CA LEU A 134 -11.29 4.43 -3.74
C LEU A 134 -10.50 5.75 -3.74
N ALA A 135 -10.72 6.61 -4.73
CA ALA A 135 -10.11 7.93 -4.73
C ALA A 135 -10.61 8.79 -3.57
N ASP A 136 -11.91 8.75 -3.28
CA ASP A 136 -12.51 9.46 -2.15
C ASP A 136 -12.03 8.91 -0.80
N VAL A 137 -11.90 7.59 -0.67
CA VAL A 137 -11.29 6.97 0.52
C VAL A 137 -9.86 7.50 0.73
N CYS A 138 -9.02 7.53 -0.31
CA CYS A 138 -7.64 7.98 -0.19
C CYS A 138 -7.56 9.49 0.13
N LYS A 139 -8.38 10.34 -0.50
CA LYS A 139 -8.46 11.78 -0.19
C LYS A 139 -8.80 12.03 1.28
N GLN A 140 -9.81 11.33 1.80
CA GLN A 140 -10.20 11.46 3.20
C GLN A 140 -9.14 10.86 4.14
N TRP A 141 -8.45 9.79 3.72
CA TRP A 141 -7.37 9.18 4.46
C TRP A 141 -6.17 10.15 4.60
N GLU A 142 -5.71 10.75 3.50
CA GLU A 142 -4.64 11.76 3.52
C GLU A 142 -5.04 12.99 4.35
N SER A 143 -6.29 13.48 4.20
CA SER A 143 -6.83 14.61 4.97
C SER A 143 -6.86 14.34 6.49
N ALA A 144 -7.05 13.10 6.92
CA ALA A 144 -7.08 12.74 8.34
C ALA A 144 -5.74 12.95 9.06
N ALA A 145 -4.62 13.10 8.32
CA ALA A 145 -3.31 13.40 8.86
C ALA A 145 -3.06 14.90 9.11
N THR A 146 -4.00 15.78 8.76
CA THR A 146 -3.89 17.24 8.91
C THR A 146 -3.38 17.71 10.29
N PRO A 147 -3.80 17.13 11.43
CA PRO A 147 -3.28 17.56 12.74
C PRO A 147 -1.76 17.41 12.88
N ALA A 148 -1.16 16.37 12.31
CA ALA A 148 0.29 16.17 12.33
C ALA A 148 1.01 17.25 11.48
N ILE A 149 0.47 17.57 10.30
CA ILE A 149 1.00 18.61 9.42
C ILE A 149 0.95 19.96 10.11
N GLN A 150 -0.19 20.32 10.72
CA GLN A 150 -0.37 21.58 11.44
C GLN A 150 0.56 21.69 12.67
N ALA A 151 0.94 20.57 13.27
CA ALA A 151 1.90 20.52 14.37
C ALA A 151 3.37 20.63 13.91
N GLY A 152 3.62 20.77 12.60
CA GLY A 152 4.96 20.89 12.03
C GLY A 152 5.69 19.56 11.86
N ILE A 153 5.00 18.41 11.98
CA ILE A 153 5.59 17.09 11.75
C ILE A 153 5.70 16.85 10.25
N ARG A 154 6.89 16.50 9.76
CA ARG A 154 7.11 16.11 8.37
C ARG A 154 6.22 14.90 8.03
N THR A 155 5.23 15.11 7.17
CA THR A 155 4.24 14.09 6.85
C THR A 155 4.39 13.66 5.39
N VAL A 156 4.45 12.34 5.15
CA VAL A 156 4.53 11.72 3.83
C VAL A 156 3.34 10.80 3.65
N PHE A 157 2.65 10.92 2.51
CA PHE A 157 1.56 10.04 2.11
C PHE A 157 2.12 8.95 1.19
N ILE A 158 2.17 7.72 1.69
CA ILE A 158 2.70 6.57 0.98
C ILE A 158 1.62 6.05 0.04
N ARG A 159 1.61 6.49 -1.22
CA ARG A 159 0.67 6.04 -2.26
C ARG A 159 1.15 4.72 -2.86
N THR A 160 0.90 3.64 -2.13
CA THR A 160 1.33 2.28 -2.48
C THR A 160 0.59 1.76 -3.70
N GLY A 161 1.33 1.14 -4.62
CA GLY A 161 0.82 0.42 -5.78
C GLY A 161 0.44 -1.03 -5.49
N ILE A 162 0.54 -1.89 -6.50
CA ILE A 162 0.27 -3.34 -6.35
C ILE A 162 1.53 -4.01 -5.81
N VAL A 163 1.54 -4.31 -4.52
CA VAL A 163 2.69 -4.98 -3.88
C VAL A 163 2.75 -6.45 -4.30
N LEU A 164 3.84 -6.83 -4.94
CA LEU A 164 4.08 -8.19 -5.42
C LEU A 164 4.89 -9.00 -4.40
N THR A 165 4.31 -10.10 -3.95
CA THR A 165 4.97 -11.12 -3.12
C THR A 165 4.19 -12.42 -3.18
N PRO A 166 4.85 -13.60 -3.14
CA PRO A 166 4.16 -14.89 -3.03
C PRO A 166 3.55 -15.11 -1.64
N LYS A 167 3.94 -14.31 -0.63
CA LYS A 167 3.46 -14.42 0.75
C LYS A 167 2.01 -13.93 0.92
N GLY A 168 1.52 -13.01 0.04
CA GLY A 168 0.19 -12.39 0.19
C GLY A 168 -0.23 -11.57 -1.03
N GLY A 169 -1.33 -10.83 -0.89
CA GLY A 169 -1.81 -9.88 -1.89
C GLY A 169 -2.26 -10.50 -3.21
N ALA A 170 -2.22 -9.70 -4.28
CA ALA A 170 -2.72 -10.08 -5.60
C ALA A 170 -1.95 -11.24 -6.24
N LEU A 171 -0.62 -11.26 -6.13
CA LEU A 171 0.20 -12.30 -6.72
C LEU A 171 -0.10 -13.67 -6.09
N LYS A 172 -0.17 -13.75 -4.75
CA LYS A 172 -0.51 -15.00 -4.06
C LYS A 172 -1.86 -15.57 -4.52
N LYS A 173 -2.87 -14.71 -4.73
CA LYS A 173 -4.20 -15.14 -5.19
C LYS A 173 -4.19 -15.66 -6.62
N GLN A 174 -3.30 -15.16 -7.48
CA GLN A 174 -3.20 -15.55 -8.89
C GLN A 174 -2.32 -16.80 -9.10
N LEU A 175 -1.25 -16.97 -8.32
CA LEU A 175 -0.27 -18.04 -8.51
C LEU A 175 -0.85 -19.46 -8.67
N PRO A 176 -1.87 -19.90 -7.90
CA PRO A 176 -2.42 -21.26 -8.07
C PRO A 176 -2.95 -21.51 -9.49
N LEU A 177 -3.69 -20.56 -10.07
CA LEU A 177 -4.21 -20.67 -11.42
C LEU A 177 -3.09 -20.69 -12.47
N PHE A 178 -2.10 -19.82 -12.34
CA PHE A 178 -0.96 -19.77 -13.25
C PHE A 178 -0.12 -21.06 -13.19
N LYS A 179 0.11 -21.63 -12.00
CA LYS A 179 0.88 -22.86 -11.82
C LYS A 179 0.27 -24.07 -12.53
N VAL A 180 -1.06 -24.11 -12.65
CA VAL A 180 -1.78 -25.19 -13.37
C VAL A 180 -2.10 -24.82 -14.83
N GLY A 181 -1.58 -23.69 -15.34
CA GLY A 181 -1.80 -23.26 -16.74
C GLY A 181 -3.17 -22.65 -17.02
N LEU A 182 -3.95 -22.34 -15.99
CA LEU A 182 -5.28 -21.73 -16.08
C LEU A 182 -5.25 -20.21 -15.83
N GLY A 183 -4.06 -19.61 -15.69
CA GLY A 183 -3.90 -18.16 -15.61
C GLY A 183 -4.29 -17.49 -16.92
N GLY A 184 -4.75 -16.24 -16.85
CA GLY A 184 -5.13 -15.49 -18.05
C GLY A 184 -5.32 -14.02 -17.77
N LYS A 185 -5.29 -13.21 -18.83
CA LYS A 185 -5.56 -11.78 -18.75
C LYS A 185 -7.04 -11.51 -18.47
N PHE A 186 -7.32 -10.49 -17.68
CA PHE A 186 -8.69 -10.06 -17.40
C PHE A 186 -9.22 -9.23 -18.57
N ALA A 187 -10.35 -9.65 -19.14
CA ALA A 187 -11.01 -8.99 -20.28
C ALA A 187 -10.01 -8.70 -21.43
N GLY A 188 -9.90 -7.46 -21.88
CA GLY A 188 -8.95 -7.04 -22.92
C GLY A 188 -7.48 -6.98 -22.50
N GLY A 189 -7.20 -6.99 -21.19
CA GLY A 189 -5.85 -6.92 -20.64
C GLY A 189 -5.14 -5.58 -20.84
N LYS A 190 -5.88 -4.50 -21.18
CA LYS A 190 -5.31 -3.16 -21.44
C LYS A 190 -5.10 -2.34 -20.18
N GLN A 191 -5.76 -2.69 -19.08
CA GLN A 191 -5.66 -1.95 -17.81
C GLN A 191 -4.24 -2.01 -17.26
N TRP A 192 -3.74 -0.86 -16.82
CA TRP A 192 -2.42 -0.70 -16.26
C TRP A 192 -2.31 -1.29 -14.86
N GLN A 193 -1.17 -1.84 -14.55
CA GLN A 193 -0.78 -2.36 -13.25
C GLN A 193 0.52 -1.70 -12.83
N SER A 194 0.43 -0.74 -11.91
CA SER A 194 1.58 -0.11 -11.28
C SER A 194 1.95 -0.91 -10.06
N TRP A 195 2.96 -1.73 -10.23
CA TRP A 195 3.43 -2.72 -9.27
C TRP A 195 4.69 -2.25 -8.53
N ILE A 196 4.97 -2.87 -7.41
CA ILE A 196 6.25 -2.78 -6.70
C ILE A 196 6.52 -4.13 -6.01
N THR A 197 7.78 -4.55 -5.87
CA THR A 197 8.10 -5.72 -5.04
C THR A 197 7.97 -5.37 -3.57
N LEU A 198 7.66 -6.35 -2.71
CA LEU A 198 7.59 -6.14 -1.27
C LEU A 198 8.93 -5.66 -0.70
N ASP A 199 10.05 -6.09 -1.26
CA ASP A 199 11.39 -5.66 -0.88
C ASP A 199 11.59 -4.17 -1.17
N ASP A 200 11.31 -3.73 -2.40
CA ASP A 200 11.42 -2.31 -2.77
C ASP A 200 10.42 -1.42 -2.02
N GLU A 201 9.22 -1.91 -1.73
CA GLU A 201 8.23 -1.21 -0.88
C GLU A 201 8.82 -0.92 0.51
N VAL A 202 9.40 -1.93 1.14
CA VAL A 202 9.99 -1.83 2.48
C VAL A 202 11.21 -0.89 2.48
N ARG A 203 12.08 -1.01 1.47
CA ARG A 203 13.25 -0.15 1.30
C ARG A 203 12.86 1.30 1.01
N ALA A 204 11.82 1.52 0.21
CA ALA A 204 11.31 2.87 -0.05
C ALA A 204 10.74 3.52 1.22
N ILE A 205 10.02 2.77 2.06
CA ILE A 205 9.55 3.26 3.36
C ILE A 205 10.73 3.61 4.27
N GLU A 206 11.77 2.77 4.36
CA GLU A 206 12.97 3.09 5.14
C GLU A 206 13.69 4.33 4.59
N PHE A 207 13.83 4.46 3.27
CA PHE A 207 14.41 5.64 2.63
C PHE A 207 13.68 6.92 3.03
N LEU A 208 12.33 6.90 3.03
CA LEU A 208 11.50 8.04 3.41
C LEU A 208 11.62 8.45 4.87
N LEU A 209 12.08 7.58 5.77
CA LEU A 209 12.35 7.96 7.16
C LEU A 209 13.42 9.05 7.25
N LYS A 210 14.45 8.98 6.39
CA LYS A 210 15.63 9.85 6.42
C LYS A 210 15.57 10.97 5.38
N ALA A 211 14.93 10.74 4.25
CA ALA A 211 14.82 11.71 3.16
C ALA A 211 14.00 12.93 3.59
N GLN A 212 14.43 14.13 3.18
CA GLN A 212 13.72 15.39 3.46
C GLN A 212 12.56 15.60 2.48
N ILE A 213 11.69 14.61 2.38
CA ILE A 213 10.52 14.59 1.50
C ILE A 213 9.26 14.76 2.34
N SER A 214 8.30 15.54 1.87
CA SER A 214 6.97 15.69 2.45
C SER A 214 5.90 15.66 1.35
N GLY A 215 4.64 15.40 1.73
CA GLY A 215 3.53 15.28 0.80
C GLY A 215 3.40 13.90 0.21
N ALA A 216 2.83 13.81 -1.00
CA ALA A 216 2.57 12.53 -1.67
C ALA A 216 3.84 11.89 -2.24
N VAL A 217 3.95 10.57 -2.12
CA VAL A 217 5.01 9.77 -2.73
C VAL A 217 4.41 8.47 -3.28
N ASN A 218 4.55 8.23 -4.56
CA ASN A 218 4.12 6.99 -5.20
C ASN A 218 5.14 5.87 -4.93
N LEU A 219 4.70 4.80 -4.30
CA LEU A 219 5.49 3.60 -4.11
C LEU A 219 5.08 2.58 -5.17
N THR A 220 5.66 2.74 -6.36
CA THR A 220 5.53 1.85 -7.51
C THR A 220 6.89 1.65 -8.15
N ALA A 221 7.09 0.55 -8.86
CA ALA A 221 8.26 0.42 -9.74
C ALA A 221 8.17 1.43 -10.91
N PRO A 222 9.31 1.86 -11.49
CA PRO A 222 9.33 2.89 -12.53
C PRO A 222 8.70 2.46 -13.86
N ASN A 223 8.54 1.15 -14.08
CA ASN A 223 8.01 0.58 -15.31
C ASN A 223 6.68 -0.14 -15.06
N PRO A 224 5.54 0.59 -14.99
CA PRO A 224 4.23 -0.04 -14.92
C PRO A 224 3.94 -0.82 -16.20
N VAL A 225 3.13 -1.87 -16.10
CA VAL A 225 2.79 -2.76 -17.21
C VAL A 225 1.29 -2.88 -17.39
N THR A 226 0.85 -3.28 -18.59
CA THR A 226 -0.55 -3.69 -18.78
C THR A 226 -0.82 -5.06 -18.15
N ASN A 227 -2.08 -5.36 -17.87
CA ASN A 227 -2.47 -6.70 -17.39
C ASN A 227 -2.11 -7.80 -18.39
N SER A 228 -2.12 -7.51 -19.69
CA SER A 228 -1.67 -8.44 -20.72
C SER A 228 -0.18 -8.75 -20.61
N GLU A 229 0.66 -7.72 -20.41
CA GLU A 229 2.10 -7.87 -20.20
C GLU A 229 2.41 -8.58 -18.88
N PHE A 230 1.71 -8.22 -17.80
CA PHE A 230 1.83 -8.92 -16.52
C PHE A 230 1.54 -10.42 -16.67
N THR A 231 0.42 -10.75 -17.33
CA THR A 231 -0.01 -12.12 -17.54
C THR A 231 1.00 -12.92 -18.35
N SER A 232 1.47 -12.38 -19.48
CA SER A 232 2.46 -13.05 -20.34
C SER A 232 3.82 -13.22 -19.64
N THR A 233 4.25 -12.23 -18.87
CA THR A 233 5.51 -12.29 -18.13
C THR A 233 5.44 -13.30 -16.99
N LEU A 234 4.34 -13.32 -16.20
CA LEU A 234 4.17 -14.31 -15.13
C LEU A 234 4.10 -15.73 -15.69
N ALA A 235 3.38 -15.94 -16.81
CA ALA A 235 3.30 -17.22 -17.49
C ALA A 235 4.69 -17.71 -17.95
N ARG A 236 5.49 -16.83 -18.55
CA ARG A 236 6.87 -17.12 -19.00
C ARG A 236 7.78 -17.47 -17.81
N VAL A 237 7.74 -16.71 -16.74
CA VAL A 237 8.54 -16.98 -15.52
C VAL A 237 8.18 -18.32 -14.90
N LEU A 238 6.90 -18.70 -14.92
CA LEU A 238 6.44 -19.97 -14.38
C LEU A 238 6.58 -21.14 -15.36
N HIS A 239 6.97 -20.90 -16.62
CA HIS A 239 6.99 -21.90 -17.68
C HIS A 239 5.62 -22.58 -17.85
N ARG A 240 4.54 -21.79 -17.85
CA ARG A 240 3.15 -22.24 -18.00
C ARG A 240 2.40 -21.43 -19.05
N PRO A 241 1.48 -22.03 -19.79
CA PRO A 241 0.64 -21.28 -20.70
C PRO A 241 -0.33 -20.35 -19.94
N ALA A 242 -0.71 -19.23 -20.57
CA ALA A 242 -1.75 -18.31 -20.12
C ALA A 242 -2.54 -17.79 -21.34
N LEU A 243 -3.13 -18.71 -22.08
CA LEU A 243 -3.71 -18.45 -23.40
C LEU A 243 -5.16 -17.96 -23.33
N LEU A 244 -5.91 -18.39 -22.33
CA LEU A 244 -7.34 -18.12 -22.24
C LEU A 244 -7.59 -16.82 -21.47
N PRO A 245 -8.28 -15.83 -22.09
CA PRO A 245 -8.68 -14.64 -21.36
C PRO A 245 -9.76 -14.99 -20.34
N ILE A 246 -9.73 -14.34 -19.18
CA ILE A 246 -10.76 -14.42 -18.15
C ILE A 246 -11.83 -13.38 -18.48
N PRO A 247 -13.05 -13.78 -18.90
CA PRO A 247 -14.09 -12.83 -19.23
C PRO A 247 -14.49 -11.98 -18.03
N SER A 248 -14.81 -10.71 -18.26
CA SER A 248 -15.13 -9.74 -17.18
C SER A 248 -16.30 -10.16 -16.29
N PHE A 249 -17.25 -10.94 -16.81
CA PHE A 249 -18.39 -11.41 -16.02
C PHE A 249 -17.99 -12.37 -14.89
N GLY A 250 -16.92 -13.17 -15.06
CA GLY A 250 -16.46 -14.12 -14.05
C GLY A 250 -16.06 -13.43 -12.74
N PRO A 251 -15.07 -12.52 -12.75
CA PRO A 251 -14.73 -11.73 -11.58
C PRO A 251 -15.91 -10.91 -11.02
N LYS A 252 -16.77 -10.32 -11.87
CA LYS A 252 -17.94 -9.57 -11.42
C LYS A 252 -18.95 -10.43 -10.65
N LEU A 253 -19.17 -11.67 -11.10
CA LEU A 253 -20.05 -12.61 -10.41
C LEU A 253 -19.46 -13.06 -9.06
N LEU A 254 -18.15 -13.33 -9.03
CA LEU A 254 -17.48 -13.86 -7.84
C LEU A 254 -17.27 -12.79 -6.76
N LEU A 255 -16.75 -11.63 -7.14
CA LEU A 255 -16.32 -10.57 -6.23
C LEU A 255 -17.33 -9.45 -6.05
N GLY A 256 -18.31 -9.35 -6.95
CA GLY A 256 -19.21 -8.22 -7.08
C GLY A 256 -18.74 -7.22 -8.14
N GLY A 257 -19.69 -6.54 -8.81
CA GLY A 257 -19.40 -5.69 -9.97
C GLY A 257 -18.43 -4.56 -9.66
N GLU A 258 -18.68 -3.79 -8.60
CA GLU A 258 -17.91 -2.59 -8.25
C GLU A 258 -16.47 -2.95 -7.83
N LEU A 259 -16.29 -3.97 -7.01
CA LEU A 259 -14.96 -4.42 -6.59
C LEU A 259 -14.15 -4.97 -7.78
N ALA A 260 -14.77 -5.82 -8.60
CA ALA A 260 -14.10 -6.37 -9.77
C ALA A 260 -13.71 -5.28 -10.76
N GLU A 261 -14.58 -4.29 -11.00
CA GLU A 261 -14.28 -3.13 -11.84
C GLU A 261 -13.08 -2.36 -11.31
N SER A 262 -13.12 -1.99 -10.01
CA SER A 262 -12.11 -1.12 -9.39
C SER A 262 -10.74 -1.77 -9.22
N LEU A 263 -10.66 -3.09 -9.01
CA LEU A 263 -9.39 -3.76 -8.68
C LEU A 263 -8.81 -4.60 -9.83
N LEU A 264 -9.62 -5.03 -10.80
CA LEU A 264 -9.19 -5.98 -11.83
C LEU A 264 -9.38 -5.47 -13.26
N LEU A 265 -10.41 -4.65 -13.50
CA LEU A 265 -10.82 -4.28 -14.85
C LEU A 265 -10.44 -2.84 -15.23
N THR A 266 -10.03 -2.03 -14.26
CA THR A 266 -9.46 -0.69 -14.46
C THR A 266 -8.06 -0.62 -13.85
N GLY A 267 -7.35 0.46 -14.13
CA GLY A 267 -6.01 0.64 -13.60
C GLY A 267 -5.47 2.05 -13.82
N GLN A 268 -4.27 2.29 -13.33
CA GLN A 268 -3.56 3.55 -13.44
C GLN A 268 -2.12 3.27 -13.85
N ARG A 269 -1.57 4.10 -14.75
CA ARG A 269 -0.16 4.10 -15.14
C ARG A 269 0.61 5.09 -14.26
N VAL A 270 1.00 4.65 -13.07
CA VAL A 270 1.62 5.52 -12.06
C VAL A 270 3.13 5.41 -12.08
N ILE A 271 3.80 6.56 -12.03
CA ILE A 271 5.27 6.70 -12.04
C ILE A 271 5.72 7.25 -10.67
N PRO A 272 6.79 6.70 -10.06
CA PRO A 272 7.31 7.15 -8.77
C PRO A 272 8.28 8.33 -8.93
N SER A 273 7.78 9.46 -9.45
CA SER A 273 8.62 10.60 -9.85
C SER A 273 9.39 11.19 -8.67
N VAL A 274 8.77 11.26 -7.49
CA VAL A 274 9.42 11.79 -6.28
C VAL A 274 10.54 10.85 -5.81
N LEU A 275 10.35 9.54 -5.78
CA LEU A 275 11.41 8.59 -5.40
C LEU A 275 12.61 8.67 -6.36
N ILE A 276 12.35 8.70 -7.67
CA ILE A 276 13.40 8.80 -8.69
C ILE A 276 14.18 10.12 -8.55
N ALA A 277 13.48 11.23 -8.43
CA ALA A 277 14.09 12.56 -8.31
C ALA A 277 14.94 12.73 -7.04
N ASN A 278 14.65 11.95 -5.99
CA ASN A 278 15.40 11.98 -4.73
C ASN A 278 16.44 10.85 -4.60
N GLY A 279 16.72 10.12 -5.69
CA GLY A 279 17.84 9.16 -5.75
C GLY A 279 17.54 7.79 -5.13
N PHE A 280 16.26 7.41 -4.95
CA PHE A 280 15.92 6.04 -4.56
C PHE A 280 16.27 5.07 -5.70
N THR A 281 16.98 4.00 -5.35
CA THR A 281 17.38 2.96 -6.30
C THR A 281 16.52 1.71 -6.08
N PHE A 282 15.77 1.33 -7.10
CA PHE A 282 14.97 0.10 -7.09
C PHE A 282 15.88 -1.12 -7.26
N SER A 283 15.58 -2.20 -6.55
CA SER A 283 16.21 -3.51 -6.78
C SER A 283 15.64 -4.19 -8.02
N HIS A 284 14.37 -3.90 -8.31
CA HIS A 284 13.64 -4.49 -9.43
C HIS A 284 12.82 -3.41 -10.13
N ASP A 285 13.37 -2.84 -11.20
CA ASP A 285 12.70 -1.83 -12.02
C ASP A 285 11.91 -2.44 -13.19
N HIS A 286 12.22 -3.69 -13.58
CA HIS A 286 11.48 -4.46 -14.58
C HIS A 286 10.73 -5.66 -13.98
N LEU A 287 9.49 -5.87 -14.45
CA LEU A 287 8.57 -6.87 -13.89
C LEU A 287 9.14 -8.29 -13.94
N GLU A 288 9.80 -8.68 -15.02
CA GLU A 288 10.31 -10.04 -15.16
C GLU A 288 11.40 -10.36 -14.13
N GLU A 289 12.32 -9.44 -13.89
CA GLU A 289 13.37 -9.57 -12.89
C GLU A 289 12.76 -9.68 -11.48
N GLY A 290 11.80 -8.80 -11.17
CA GLY A 290 11.07 -8.86 -9.91
C GLY A 290 10.35 -10.18 -9.69
N LEU A 291 9.64 -10.68 -10.70
CA LEU A 291 8.94 -11.96 -10.61
C LEU A 291 9.91 -13.15 -10.48
N ARG A 292 11.04 -13.15 -11.21
CA ARG A 292 12.07 -14.20 -11.10
C ARG A 292 12.65 -14.24 -9.69
N SER A 293 13.02 -13.09 -9.15
CA SER A 293 13.52 -12.96 -7.78
C SER A 293 12.51 -13.47 -6.75
N LEU A 294 11.24 -13.02 -6.85
CA LEU A 294 10.18 -13.39 -5.90
C LEU A 294 9.80 -14.88 -5.95
N LEU A 295 9.98 -15.54 -7.09
CA LEU A 295 9.57 -16.93 -7.32
C LEU A 295 10.75 -17.91 -7.38
N ASN A 296 11.98 -17.44 -7.15
CA ASN A 296 13.24 -18.21 -7.21
C ASN A 296 13.39 -18.94 -8.57
N LYS A 297 13.24 -18.21 -9.70
CA LYS A 297 13.25 -18.73 -11.06
C LYS A 297 14.35 -18.11 -11.94
#